data_90203fa2f47b25a47b721e46075eee0f
#
_entry.id   90203fa2f47b25a47b721e46075eee0f
#
_cell.length_a   1.000
_cell.length_b   1.000
_cell.length_c   1.000
_cell.angle_alpha   90.00
_cell.angle_beta   90.00
_cell.angle_gamma   90.00
#
_symmetry.space_group_name_H-M   'P 1'
#
loop_
_entity.id
_entity.type
_entity.pdbx_description
1 polymer ?
#
loop_
_entity_poly.entity_id
_entity_poly.type
_entity_poly.pdbx_seq_one_letter_code
_entity_poly.pdbx_strand_id
1 'polypeptide(L)'
;MVHNGIEYGDMQLISEAYQVLKHLGGFSNEELQATFEEWNKGELESYLIEITANIFKVKEEDGSYLVDRILDKSQQKGTGKWTNEQAIDLGIDVSVITAALNGRYMSNLKEERVKAEKEFARPAYK
;
A
#
# COMPACT_ATOMS: atom_id res chain seq x y z
N MET A 1 -16.41 4.41 10.58
CA MET A 1 -15.96 2.98 10.52
C MET A 1 -15.87 2.46 9.09
N VAL A 2 -16.98 2.35 8.36
CA VAL A 2 -17.01 1.79 7.00
C VAL A 2 -16.13 2.57 6.01
N HIS A 3 -16.18 3.89 6.06
CA HIS A 3 -15.31 4.76 5.24
C HIS A 3 -13.83 4.37 5.41
N ASN A 4 -13.34 4.23 6.64
CA ASN A 4 -11.96 3.85 6.89
C ASN A 4 -11.67 2.40 6.44
N GLY A 5 -12.65 1.51 6.54
CA GLY A 5 -12.51 0.16 6.00
C GLY A 5 -12.31 0.15 4.49
N ILE A 6 -13.05 0.98 3.77
CA ILE A 6 -12.89 1.16 2.32
C ILE A 6 -11.53 1.79 2.00
N GLU A 7 -11.06 2.77 2.78
CA GLU A 7 -9.73 3.34 2.62
C GLU A 7 -8.61 2.32 2.80
N TYR A 8 -8.78 1.31 3.67
CA TYR A 8 -7.82 0.21 3.77
C TYR A 8 -7.67 -0.52 2.44
N GLY A 9 -8.78 -0.78 1.76
CA GLY A 9 -8.78 -1.39 0.42
C GLY A 9 -8.07 -0.52 -0.61
N ASP A 10 -8.39 0.77 -0.63
CA ASP A 10 -7.77 1.74 -1.54
C ASP A 10 -6.25 1.83 -1.31
N MET A 11 -5.80 1.97 -0.07
CA MET A 11 -4.37 2.01 0.25
C MET A 11 -3.65 0.70 -0.11
N GLN A 12 -4.29 -0.44 0.05
CA GLN A 12 -3.72 -1.72 -0.37
C GLN A 12 -3.54 -1.78 -1.88
N LEU A 13 -4.53 -1.34 -2.65
CA LEU A 13 -4.45 -1.29 -4.11
C LEU A 13 -3.36 -0.31 -4.60
N ILE A 14 -3.23 0.85 -3.96
CA ILE A 14 -2.14 1.79 -4.24
C ILE A 14 -0.77 1.14 -3.98
N SER A 15 -0.63 0.41 -2.87
CA SER A 15 0.61 -0.29 -2.53
C SER A 15 0.96 -1.38 -3.54
N GLU A 16 -0.03 -2.12 -4.01
CA GLU A 16 0.17 -3.16 -5.04
C GLU A 16 0.54 -2.55 -6.39
N ALA A 17 -0.12 -1.46 -6.79
CA ALA A 17 0.23 -0.72 -7.99
C ALA A 17 1.68 -0.19 -7.90
N TYR A 18 2.06 0.39 -6.78
CA TYR A 18 3.43 0.82 -6.50
C TYR A 18 4.43 -0.32 -6.67
N GLN A 19 4.14 -1.48 -6.10
CA GLN A 19 5.02 -2.65 -6.20
C GLN A 19 5.20 -3.11 -7.64
N VAL A 20 4.12 -3.19 -8.41
CA VAL A 20 4.17 -3.58 -9.82
C VAL A 20 4.97 -2.58 -10.64
N LEU A 21 4.70 -1.29 -10.49
CA LEU A 21 5.39 -0.24 -11.24
C LEU A 21 6.89 -0.21 -10.90
N LYS A 22 7.24 -0.29 -9.63
CA LYS A 22 8.62 -0.22 -9.18
C LYS A 22 9.41 -1.47 -9.54
N HIS A 23 8.90 -2.64 -9.22
CA HIS A 23 9.66 -3.90 -9.31
C HIS A 23 9.55 -4.60 -10.65
N LEU A 24 8.41 -4.54 -11.33
CA LEU A 24 8.22 -5.10 -12.66
C LEU A 24 8.43 -4.07 -13.74
N GLY A 25 7.91 -2.87 -13.57
CA GLY A 25 8.05 -1.77 -14.51
C GLY A 25 9.41 -1.06 -14.46
N GLY A 26 10.13 -1.20 -13.37
CA GLY A 26 11.42 -0.52 -13.18
C GLY A 26 11.32 0.99 -13.02
N PHE A 27 10.17 1.50 -12.57
CA PHE A 27 9.92 2.94 -12.44
C PHE A 27 10.82 3.58 -11.36
N SER A 28 11.40 4.72 -11.68
CA SER A 28 12.03 5.61 -10.71
C SER A 28 10.99 6.32 -9.85
N ASN A 29 11.43 6.95 -8.75
CA ASN A 29 10.51 7.74 -7.92
C ASN A 29 9.92 8.93 -8.68
N GLU A 30 10.67 9.55 -9.61
CA GLU A 30 10.16 10.60 -10.50
C GLU A 30 9.07 10.08 -11.43
N GLU A 31 9.25 8.89 -12.01
CA GLU A 31 8.26 8.26 -12.88
C GLU A 31 7.02 7.85 -12.10
N LEU A 32 7.17 7.34 -10.87
CA LEU A 32 6.05 7.04 -9.97
C LEU A 32 5.26 8.30 -9.63
N GLN A 33 5.95 9.38 -9.26
CA GLN A 33 5.32 10.67 -9.00
C GLN A 33 4.49 11.14 -10.20
N ALA A 34 5.10 11.17 -11.39
CA ALA A 34 4.42 11.61 -12.61
C ALA A 34 3.20 10.75 -12.95
N THR A 35 3.30 9.43 -12.74
CA THR A 35 2.19 8.50 -12.97
C THR A 35 1.02 8.78 -12.04
N PHE A 36 1.26 8.90 -10.74
CA PHE A 36 0.20 9.18 -9.78
C PHE A 36 -0.38 10.60 -9.95
N GLU A 37 0.42 11.59 -10.33
CA GLU A 37 -0.09 12.91 -10.69
C GLU A 37 -1.01 12.87 -11.92
N GLU A 38 -0.66 12.10 -12.92
CA GLU A 38 -1.51 11.95 -14.12
C GLU A 38 -2.80 11.21 -13.79
N TRP A 39 -2.73 10.15 -13.01
CA TRP A 39 -3.92 9.43 -12.56
C TRP A 39 -4.87 10.31 -11.73
N ASN A 40 -4.32 11.25 -10.97
CA ASN A 40 -5.13 12.20 -10.17
C ASN A 40 -5.85 13.26 -11.00
N LYS A 41 -5.60 13.34 -12.30
CA LYS A 41 -6.33 14.22 -13.22
C LYS A 41 -7.51 13.56 -13.92
N GLY A 42 -7.69 12.25 -13.72
CA GLY A 42 -8.68 11.43 -14.41
C GLY A 42 -9.63 10.72 -13.44
N GLU A 43 -10.05 9.53 -13.83
CA GLU A 43 -11.02 8.72 -13.08
C GLU A 43 -10.57 8.35 -11.66
N LEU A 44 -9.27 8.34 -11.41
CA LEU A 44 -8.69 8.01 -10.10
C LEU A 44 -8.48 9.24 -9.22
N GLU A 45 -8.97 10.42 -9.63
CA GLU A 45 -8.87 11.63 -8.83
C GLU A 45 -9.39 11.39 -7.41
N SER A 46 -8.50 11.54 -6.42
CA SER A 46 -8.83 11.34 -5.03
C SER A 46 -7.75 11.93 -4.10
N TYR A 47 -8.13 12.16 -2.85
CA TYR A 47 -7.19 12.60 -1.83
C TYR A 47 -6.02 11.61 -1.64
N LEU A 48 -6.30 10.31 -1.64
CA LEU A 48 -5.25 9.31 -1.43
C LEU A 48 -4.28 9.23 -2.62
N ILE A 49 -4.75 9.39 -3.84
CA ILE A 49 -3.87 9.46 -5.03
C ILE A 49 -3.04 10.75 -5.00
N GLU A 50 -3.65 11.89 -4.63
CA GLU A 50 -2.93 13.16 -4.49
C GLU A 50 -1.78 13.06 -3.48
N ILE A 51 -2.05 12.58 -2.27
CA ILE A 51 -0.99 12.45 -1.25
C ILE A 51 0.06 11.42 -1.64
N THR A 52 -0.31 10.37 -2.37
CA THR A 52 0.63 9.37 -2.88
C THR A 52 1.63 10.02 -3.85
N ALA A 53 1.14 10.81 -4.80
CA ALA A 53 2.02 11.58 -5.69
C ALA A 53 2.95 12.53 -4.91
N ASN A 54 2.42 13.19 -3.89
CA ASN A 54 3.20 14.12 -3.05
C ASN A 54 4.28 13.40 -2.23
N ILE A 55 4.02 12.19 -1.75
CA ILE A 55 5.02 11.37 -1.03
C ILE A 55 6.27 11.16 -1.87
N PHE A 56 6.14 10.88 -3.17
CA PHE A 56 7.27 10.66 -4.05
C PHE A 56 8.11 11.92 -4.36
N LYS A 57 7.63 13.11 -3.99
CA LYS A 57 8.37 14.38 -4.15
C LYS A 57 9.34 14.65 -3.02
N VAL A 58 9.14 14.06 -1.85
CA VAL A 58 9.88 14.40 -0.64
C VAL A 58 11.28 13.80 -0.68
N LYS A 59 12.27 14.68 -0.58
CA LYS A 59 13.69 14.32 -0.54
C LYS A 59 14.30 14.70 0.81
N GLU A 60 15.28 13.92 1.21
CA GLU A 60 16.16 14.20 2.34
C GLU A 60 17.26 15.21 1.93
N GLU A 61 18.00 15.72 2.93
CA GLU A 61 19.10 16.67 2.71
C GLU A 61 20.20 16.12 1.77
N ASP A 62 20.41 14.80 1.77
CA ASP A 62 21.37 14.12 0.91
C ASP A 62 20.86 13.83 -0.51
N GLY A 63 19.65 14.28 -0.83
CA GLY A 63 19.02 14.10 -2.14
C GLY A 63 18.33 12.76 -2.35
N SER A 64 18.38 11.84 -1.38
CA SER A 64 17.63 10.57 -1.42
C SER A 64 16.14 10.81 -1.16
N TYR A 65 15.29 9.88 -1.63
CA TYR A 65 13.86 9.98 -1.41
C TYR A 65 13.46 9.45 -0.04
N LEU A 66 12.67 10.22 0.69
CA LEU A 66 12.18 9.83 2.01
C LEU A 66 11.41 8.50 1.98
N VAL A 67 10.60 8.28 0.95
CA VAL A 67 9.79 7.05 0.82
C VAL A 67 10.63 5.77 0.89
N ASP A 68 11.84 5.80 0.37
CA ASP A 68 12.75 4.65 0.37
C ASP A 68 13.37 4.36 1.76
N ARG A 69 13.23 5.29 2.68
CA ARG A 69 13.75 5.19 4.08
C ARG A 69 12.66 4.92 5.10
N ILE A 70 11.40 4.94 4.70
CA ILE A 70 10.29 4.65 5.60
C ILE A 70 10.28 3.16 5.95
N LEU A 71 10.08 2.89 7.25
CA LEU A 71 10.00 1.52 7.74
C LEU A 71 8.88 0.76 7.04
N ASP A 72 9.23 -0.35 6.41
CA ASP A 72 8.30 -1.28 5.78
C ASP A 72 7.51 -2.08 6.83
N LYS A 73 6.60 -1.39 7.50
CA LYS A 73 5.76 -1.97 8.53
C LYS A 73 4.50 -1.12 8.70
N SER A 74 3.35 -1.70 8.50
CA SER A 74 2.07 -1.04 8.77
C SER A 74 1.28 -1.75 9.87
N GLN A 75 0.39 -1.00 10.50
CA GLN A 75 -0.50 -1.48 11.55
C GLN A 75 -1.94 -1.06 11.24
N GLN A 76 -2.88 -1.56 12.02
CA GLN A 76 -4.27 -1.13 11.99
C GLN A 76 -4.68 -0.57 13.36
N LYS A 77 -5.62 0.38 13.38
CA LYS A 77 -6.11 1.02 14.61
C LYS A 77 -7.50 0.53 15.04
N GLY A 78 -8.03 -0.48 14.36
CA GLY A 78 -9.30 -1.11 14.70
C GLY A 78 -10.44 -0.87 13.71
N THR A 79 -10.48 0.25 12.97
CA THR A 79 -11.60 0.58 12.08
C THR A 79 -11.79 -0.42 10.93
N GLY A 80 -10.71 -0.92 10.34
CA GLY A 80 -10.76 -1.97 9.33
C GLY A 80 -11.26 -3.30 9.92
N LYS A 81 -10.78 -3.65 11.11
CA LYS A 81 -11.24 -4.84 11.86
C LYS A 81 -12.74 -4.76 12.18
N TRP A 82 -13.20 -3.64 12.71
CA TRP A 82 -14.62 -3.46 13.06
C TRP A 82 -15.53 -3.51 11.83
N THR A 83 -15.10 -2.97 10.70
CA THR A 83 -15.83 -3.07 9.44
C THR A 83 -15.98 -4.52 9.00
N ASN A 84 -14.92 -5.33 9.09
CA ASN A 84 -14.96 -6.75 8.79
C ASN A 84 -15.89 -7.53 9.74
N GLU A 85 -15.79 -7.28 11.05
CA GLU A 85 -16.65 -7.91 12.06
C GLU A 85 -18.13 -7.63 11.78
N GLN A 86 -18.46 -6.37 11.49
CA GLN A 86 -19.83 -5.98 11.18
C GLN A 86 -20.34 -6.62 9.89
N ALA A 87 -19.51 -6.71 8.87
CA ALA A 87 -19.84 -7.34 7.61
C ALA A 87 -20.12 -8.84 7.79
N ILE A 88 -19.30 -9.52 8.60
CA ILE A 88 -19.50 -10.94 8.94
C ILE A 88 -20.86 -11.12 9.66
N ASP A 89 -21.15 -10.30 10.65
CA ASP A 89 -22.41 -10.36 11.40
C ASP A 89 -23.64 -10.14 10.50
N LEU A 90 -23.51 -9.29 9.50
CA LEU A 90 -24.58 -8.97 8.55
C LEU A 90 -24.63 -9.91 7.33
N GLY A 91 -23.65 -10.79 7.16
CA GLY A 91 -23.53 -11.66 5.98
C GLY A 91 -23.29 -10.90 4.68
N ILE A 92 -22.53 -9.80 4.73
CA ILE A 92 -22.20 -8.94 3.59
C ILE A 92 -20.76 -9.18 3.16
N ASP A 93 -20.54 -9.36 1.86
CA ASP A 93 -19.19 -9.50 1.30
C ASP A 93 -18.42 -8.19 1.35
N VAL A 94 -17.22 -8.25 1.91
CA VAL A 94 -16.22 -7.16 1.93
C VAL A 94 -14.83 -7.73 1.65
N SER A 95 -14.72 -8.61 0.68
CA SER A 95 -13.50 -9.38 0.38
C SER A 95 -12.26 -8.49 0.23
N VAL A 96 -12.37 -7.36 -0.45
CA VAL A 96 -11.24 -6.43 -0.65
C VAL A 96 -10.80 -5.80 0.67
N ILE A 97 -11.75 -5.38 1.51
CA ILE A 97 -11.45 -4.81 2.84
C ILE A 97 -10.80 -5.87 3.73
N THR A 98 -11.28 -7.11 3.67
CA THR A 98 -10.69 -8.24 4.41
C THR A 98 -9.25 -8.49 3.96
N ALA A 99 -9.01 -8.55 2.67
CA ALA A 99 -7.67 -8.74 2.11
C ALA A 99 -6.72 -7.62 2.53
N ALA A 100 -7.19 -6.37 2.51
CA ALA A 100 -6.41 -5.22 2.94
C ALA A 100 -6.06 -5.26 4.43
N LEU A 101 -6.99 -5.67 5.29
CA LEU A 101 -6.73 -5.87 6.71
C LEU A 101 -5.69 -6.96 6.94
N ASN A 102 -5.82 -8.09 6.25
CA ASN A 102 -4.84 -9.19 6.31
C ASN A 102 -3.46 -8.74 5.80
N GLY A 103 -3.42 -7.91 4.76
CA GLY A 103 -2.18 -7.29 4.28
C GLY A 103 -1.47 -6.48 5.36
N ARG A 104 -2.21 -5.73 6.17
CA ARG A 104 -1.64 -5.00 7.31
C ARG A 104 -1.12 -5.92 8.41
N TYR A 105 -1.82 -7.01 8.71
CA TYR A 105 -1.34 -8.01 9.66
C TYR A 105 -0.03 -8.64 9.18
N MET A 106 0.05 -9.01 7.90
CA MET A 106 1.27 -9.54 7.30
C MET A 106 2.41 -8.51 7.32
N SER A 107 2.12 -7.27 6.98
CA SER A 107 3.09 -6.17 7.03
C SER A 107 3.66 -5.96 8.44
N ASN A 108 2.83 -6.08 9.46
CA ASN A 108 3.26 -5.91 10.85
C ASN A 108 4.23 -7.01 11.33
N LEU A 109 4.21 -8.19 10.72
CA LEU A 109 5.10 -9.32 11.01
C LEU A 109 6.47 -9.18 10.33
N LYS A 110 7.06 -7.98 10.35
CA LYS A 110 8.29 -7.68 9.61
C LYS A 110 9.45 -8.60 9.95
N GLU A 111 9.67 -8.90 11.22
CA GLU A 111 10.77 -9.77 11.65
C GLU A 111 10.63 -11.19 11.08
N GLU A 112 9.41 -11.71 11.07
CA GLU A 112 9.11 -13.03 10.49
C GLU A 112 9.27 -13.01 8.97
N ARG A 113 8.82 -11.93 8.30
CA ARG A 113 9.00 -11.77 6.85
C ARG A 113 10.49 -11.73 6.47
N VAL A 114 11.32 -11.03 7.22
CA VAL A 114 12.76 -10.95 7.00
C VAL A 114 13.44 -12.30 7.21
N LYS A 115 13.00 -13.08 8.19
CA LYS A 115 13.49 -14.45 8.39
C LYS A 115 13.08 -15.36 7.23
N ALA A 116 11.81 -15.33 6.84
CA ALA A 116 11.28 -16.12 5.73
C ALA A 116 11.98 -15.79 4.39
N GLU A 117 12.30 -14.53 4.14
CA GLU A 117 13.03 -14.13 2.93
C GLU A 117 14.37 -14.86 2.76
N LYS A 118 15.01 -15.24 3.86
CA LYS A 118 16.29 -15.97 3.82
C LYS A 118 16.12 -17.46 3.49
N GLU A 119 14.94 -17.99 3.75
CA GLU A 119 14.63 -19.41 3.53
C GLU A 119 14.08 -19.68 2.12
N PHE A 120 13.51 -18.68 1.47
CA PHE A 120 12.87 -18.83 0.17
C PHE A 120 13.62 -18.05 -0.92
N ALA A 121 13.85 -18.72 -2.05
CA ALA A 121 14.45 -18.07 -3.20
C ALA A 121 13.50 -17.01 -3.78
N ARG A 122 14.05 -15.83 -4.12
CA ARG A 122 13.29 -14.81 -4.83
C ARG A 122 12.99 -15.28 -6.26
N PRO A 123 11.78 -15.02 -6.78
CA PRO A 123 11.50 -15.22 -8.19
C PRO A 123 12.44 -14.35 -9.03
N ALA A 124 13.03 -14.95 -10.07
CA ALA A 124 13.78 -14.18 -11.05
C ALA A 124 12.78 -13.54 -12.03
N TYR A 125 12.61 -12.24 -11.96
CA TYR A 125 11.90 -11.49 -13.00
C TYR A 125 12.89 -11.24 -14.14
N LYS A 126 12.52 -11.71 -15.32
CA LYS A 126 13.31 -11.47 -16.54
C LYS A 126 12.92 -10.14 -17.15
#